data_4176a943587cc065a42407e7da329bd6
#
_entry.id   4176a943587cc065a42407e7da329bd6
#
_cell.length_a   1.000
_cell.length_b   1.000
_cell.length_c   1.000
_cell.angle_alpha   90.00
_cell.angle_beta   90.00
_cell.angle_gamma   90.00
#
_symmetry.space_group_name_H-M   'P 1'
#
loop_
_entity.id
_entity.type
_entity.pdbx_description
1 polymer ?
#
loop_
_entity_poly.entity_id
_entity_poly.type
_entity_poly.pdbx_seq_one_letter_code
_entity_poly.pdbx_strand_id
1 'polypeptide(L)'
;MKSSLPLIVTLILLPIVVTAQSTPRYEVDASWPRTLPNNMILGQVAGIAVSSDDHIWLVHRPKSVNESEMGQILDPPSAECCVPAPSVIELDQEGNFLQAWGGPTWNRETQHWQQPEYDWPLNEHGIFIDDEDNVWLAGNGDNHIVTRFTRDGEHLMTVGIPGETGGSNDTVRLGRPADIAVDTDANELYVADGYLNRRVIVFDSETGAYKRHWGAYGEVPDDGPLPAYTPESEPIRQFRGPVHSVLLTRDGEVFVSDRTSNRLQIFDRDGAFIREEILSPMTLGNGSVWDMEISSYDDAQWLFVVDGRNMLLRIVDLESLSIVGTIGRGGRQAGQFDWVHNLAVDTDGNIYTAEVNDGRRVQKFVRVD
;
A
#
# COMPACT_ATOMS: atom_id res chain seq x y z
N MET A 1 -14.57 27.07 75.37
CA MET A 1 -14.40 25.77 74.66
C MET A 1 -15.06 25.90 73.31
N LYS A 2 -14.29 26.02 72.21
CA LYS A 2 -14.80 26.05 70.84
C LYS A 2 -14.57 24.64 70.25
N SER A 3 -15.64 23.90 69.96
CA SER A 3 -15.58 22.60 69.30
C SER A 3 -15.47 22.76 67.78
N SER A 4 -14.38 22.38 67.22
CA SER A 4 -14.20 22.31 65.79
C SER A 4 -14.71 20.94 65.30
N LEU A 5 -15.74 20.94 64.43
CA LEU A 5 -16.21 19.77 63.73
C LEU A 5 -15.28 19.49 62.54
N PRO A 6 -14.82 18.26 62.30
CA PRO A 6 -14.06 17.91 61.11
C PRO A 6 -14.99 17.82 59.90
N LEU A 7 -14.61 18.49 58.80
CA LEU A 7 -15.27 18.39 57.51
C LEU A 7 -14.80 17.07 56.81
N ILE A 8 -15.69 16.11 56.73
CA ILE A 8 -15.42 14.87 55.97
C ILE A 8 -15.73 15.14 54.49
N VAL A 9 -14.69 15.25 53.67
CA VAL A 9 -14.82 15.30 52.20
C VAL A 9 -14.91 13.86 51.69
N THR A 10 -16.09 13.45 51.30
CA THR A 10 -16.33 12.17 50.63
C THR A 10 -15.96 12.30 49.14
N LEU A 11 -14.85 11.71 48.74
CA LEU A 11 -14.44 11.62 47.35
C LEU A 11 -15.31 10.55 46.62
N ILE A 12 -16.24 10.99 45.80
CA ILE A 12 -17.05 10.11 44.96
C ILE A 12 -16.21 9.75 43.73
N LEU A 13 -15.63 8.55 43.73
CA LEU A 13 -15.05 7.95 42.56
C LEU A 13 -16.20 7.46 41.65
N LEU A 14 -16.47 8.18 40.55
CA LEU A 14 -17.34 7.70 39.50
C LEU A 14 -16.56 6.63 38.73
N PRO A 15 -17.13 5.44 38.51
CA PRO A 15 -16.49 4.45 37.62
C PRO A 15 -16.44 5.00 36.20
N ILE A 16 -15.27 5.09 35.63
CA ILE A 16 -15.09 5.29 34.18
C ILE A 16 -15.53 3.98 33.55
N VAL A 17 -16.71 3.97 32.93
CA VAL A 17 -17.15 2.86 32.08
C VAL A 17 -16.37 3.02 30.78
N VAL A 18 -15.26 2.31 30.63
CA VAL A 18 -14.61 2.11 29.34
C VAL A 18 -15.51 1.14 28.58
N THR A 19 -16.32 1.64 27.69
CA THR A 19 -17.01 0.78 26.71
C THR A 19 -15.94 0.22 25.79
N ALA A 20 -15.69 -1.09 25.85
CA ALA A 20 -14.87 -1.72 24.82
C ALA A 20 -15.57 -1.50 23.48
N GLN A 21 -14.89 -0.82 22.57
CA GLN A 21 -15.38 -0.57 21.23
C GLN A 21 -15.44 -1.91 20.48
N SER A 22 -16.53 -2.17 19.76
CA SER A 22 -16.68 -3.43 19.03
C SER A 22 -15.77 -3.43 17.81
N THR A 23 -15.13 -4.57 17.52
CA THR A 23 -14.38 -4.75 16.29
C THR A 23 -15.24 -4.43 15.07
N PRO A 24 -14.81 -3.59 14.12
CA PRO A 24 -15.60 -3.18 12.97
C PRO A 24 -15.95 -4.37 12.07
N ARG A 25 -17.12 -4.31 11.45
CA ARG A 25 -17.63 -5.35 10.56
C ARG A 25 -17.78 -4.83 9.16
N TYR A 26 -17.54 -5.71 8.19
CA TYR A 26 -17.54 -5.38 6.78
C TYR A 26 -18.32 -6.41 5.96
N GLU A 27 -19.02 -5.93 4.95
CA GLU A 27 -19.67 -6.76 3.94
C GLU A 27 -19.14 -6.39 2.54
N VAL A 28 -18.87 -7.38 1.70
CA VAL A 28 -18.42 -7.14 0.34
C VAL A 28 -19.55 -6.60 -0.53
N ASP A 29 -19.30 -5.50 -1.25
CA ASP A 29 -20.18 -5.07 -2.33
C ASP A 29 -19.81 -5.83 -3.62
N ALA A 30 -20.54 -6.89 -3.90
CA ALA A 30 -20.32 -7.70 -5.09
C ALA A 30 -20.68 -7.00 -6.42
N SER A 31 -21.26 -5.81 -6.37
CA SER A 31 -21.62 -5.00 -7.55
C SER A 31 -20.57 -3.95 -7.90
N TRP A 32 -19.55 -3.80 -7.04
CA TRP A 32 -18.43 -2.86 -7.22
C TRP A 32 -17.18 -3.60 -7.75
N PRO A 33 -16.39 -3.01 -8.67
CA PRO A 33 -16.67 -1.81 -9.44
C PRO A 33 -17.67 -2.05 -10.58
N ARG A 34 -18.14 -0.98 -11.22
CA ARG A 34 -18.94 -1.08 -12.44
C ARG A 34 -18.06 -1.57 -13.59
N THR A 35 -18.70 -2.12 -14.60
CA THR A 35 -18.01 -2.61 -15.80
C THR A 35 -17.21 -1.48 -16.46
N LEU A 36 -15.92 -1.72 -16.71
CA LEU A 36 -15.08 -0.78 -17.44
C LEU A 36 -15.56 -0.59 -18.88
N PRO A 37 -15.50 0.61 -19.45
CA PRO A 37 -15.95 0.87 -20.81
C PRO A 37 -15.03 0.23 -21.86
N ASN A 38 -15.47 0.21 -23.14
CA ASN A 38 -14.66 -0.19 -24.31
C ASN A 38 -14.02 -1.59 -24.21
N ASN A 39 -14.70 -2.52 -23.56
CA ASN A 39 -14.19 -3.88 -23.32
C ASN A 39 -12.84 -3.91 -22.57
N MET A 40 -12.53 -2.87 -21.79
CA MET A 40 -11.32 -2.84 -20.98
C MET A 40 -11.37 -3.90 -19.86
N ILE A 41 -10.22 -4.55 -19.64
CA ILE A 41 -10.02 -5.52 -18.57
C ILE A 41 -8.76 -5.18 -17.76
N LEU A 42 -8.78 -5.58 -16.50
CA LEU A 42 -7.65 -5.45 -15.59
C LEU A 42 -6.67 -6.62 -15.76
N GLY A 43 -5.39 -6.31 -15.67
CA GLY A 43 -4.35 -7.28 -15.33
C GLY A 43 -4.21 -7.41 -13.81
N GLN A 44 -3.01 -7.79 -13.35
CA GLN A 44 -2.68 -7.80 -11.92
C GLN A 44 -2.79 -6.37 -11.35
N VAL A 45 -3.66 -6.16 -10.36
CA VAL A 45 -3.80 -4.85 -9.71
C VAL A 45 -2.83 -4.81 -8.54
N ALA A 46 -1.78 -4.00 -8.71
CA ALA A 46 -0.67 -3.98 -7.78
C ALA A 46 -0.83 -2.94 -6.67
N GLY A 47 -1.52 -1.84 -6.94
CA GLY A 47 -1.76 -0.78 -5.96
C GLY A 47 -3.16 -0.20 -6.07
N ILE A 48 -3.65 0.33 -4.96
CA ILE A 48 -4.91 1.03 -4.84
C ILE A 48 -4.75 2.18 -3.85
N ALA A 49 -5.31 3.34 -4.16
CA ALA A 49 -5.30 4.51 -3.30
C ALA A 49 -6.66 5.19 -3.32
N VAL A 50 -6.95 6.00 -2.31
CA VAL A 50 -8.12 6.87 -2.23
C VAL A 50 -7.64 8.31 -2.16
N SER A 51 -8.16 9.18 -3.03
CA SER A 51 -7.88 10.62 -3.02
C SER A 51 -8.74 11.36 -2.01
N SER A 52 -8.45 12.63 -1.78
CA SER A 52 -9.17 13.48 -0.82
C SER A 52 -10.65 13.69 -1.15
N ASP A 53 -11.06 13.47 -2.40
CA ASP A 53 -12.44 13.51 -2.88
C ASP A 53 -13.11 12.11 -2.94
N ASP A 54 -12.53 11.11 -2.25
CA ASP A 54 -12.99 9.71 -2.18
C ASP A 54 -13.03 9.01 -3.55
N HIS A 55 -12.26 9.46 -4.53
CA HIS A 55 -12.07 8.69 -5.75
C HIS A 55 -11.06 7.57 -5.54
N ILE A 56 -11.31 6.44 -6.20
CA ILE A 56 -10.51 5.23 -6.07
C ILE A 56 -9.55 5.13 -7.25
N TRP A 57 -8.27 5.15 -6.95
CA TRP A 57 -7.20 5.06 -7.92
C TRP A 57 -6.56 3.68 -7.91
N LEU A 58 -6.40 3.12 -9.09
CA LEU A 58 -5.81 1.80 -9.29
C LEU A 58 -4.54 1.93 -10.13
N VAL A 59 -3.52 1.17 -9.77
CA VAL A 59 -2.44 0.86 -10.69
C VAL A 59 -2.40 -0.64 -10.97
N HIS A 60 -2.49 -1.02 -12.23
CA HIS A 60 -2.42 -2.41 -12.64
C HIS A 60 -1.37 -2.62 -13.72
N ARG A 61 -1.06 -3.88 -14.00
CA ARG A 61 -0.07 -4.33 -14.97
C ARG A 61 -0.72 -4.78 -16.26
N PRO A 62 -0.89 -3.93 -17.29
CA PRO A 62 -1.50 -4.33 -18.56
C PRO A 62 -0.79 -5.51 -19.22
N LYS A 63 0.54 -5.60 -19.09
CA LYS A 63 1.35 -6.69 -19.64
C LYS A 63 1.09 -8.05 -18.99
N SER A 64 0.37 -8.11 -17.89
CA SER A 64 -0.06 -9.37 -17.26
C SER A 64 -1.34 -9.94 -17.87
N VAL A 65 -2.01 -9.19 -18.75
CA VAL A 65 -3.08 -9.69 -19.62
C VAL A 65 -2.43 -10.44 -20.76
N ASN A 66 -2.76 -11.71 -20.92
CA ASN A 66 -2.16 -12.55 -21.95
C ASN A 66 -2.93 -12.49 -23.29
N GLU A 67 -2.32 -12.99 -24.38
CA GLU A 67 -2.90 -12.92 -25.72
C GLU A 67 -4.28 -13.59 -25.83
N SER A 68 -4.57 -14.62 -25.05
CA SER A 68 -5.88 -15.26 -25.06
C SER A 68 -6.99 -14.42 -24.40
N GLU A 69 -6.59 -13.43 -23.61
CA GLU A 69 -7.51 -12.51 -22.91
C GLU A 69 -7.70 -11.19 -23.70
N MET A 70 -6.74 -10.78 -24.54
CA MET A 70 -6.77 -9.51 -25.30
C MET A 70 -7.07 -9.70 -26.78
N GLY A 71 -7.94 -10.65 -27.11
CA GLY A 71 -8.19 -11.06 -28.49
C GLY A 71 -8.68 -9.97 -29.45
N GLN A 72 -9.31 -8.90 -28.93
CA GLN A 72 -9.82 -7.80 -29.75
C GLN A 72 -8.71 -6.96 -30.37
N ILE A 73 -7.55 -6.85 -29.73
CA ILE A 73 -6.45 -5.97 -30.19
C ILE A 73 -5.34 -6.71 -30.94
N LEU A 74 -5.47 -8.01 -31.12
CA LEU A 74 -4.55 -8.79 -31.96
C LEU A 74 -4.76 -8.49 -33.45
N ASP A 75 -3.80 -8.82 -34.29
CA ASP A 75 -3.90 -8.74 -35.75
C ASP A 75 -3.56 -10.09 -36.41
N PRO A 76 -4.54 -10.77 -37.03
CA PRO A 76 -5.96 -10.45 -37.02
C PRO A 76 -6.61 -10.62 -35.64
N PRO A 77 -7.73 -9.92 -35.32
CA PRO A 77 -8.44 -10.14 -34.06
C PRO A 77 -8.88 -11.60 -33.90
N SER A 78 -8.62 -12.18 -32.73
CA SER A 78 -9.01 -13.56 -32.38
C SER A 78 -10.35 -13.63 -31.65
N ALA A 79 -10.86 -12.50 -31.14
CA ALA A 79 -12.12 -12.39 -30.41
C ALA A 79 -12.72 -10.98 -30.50
N GLU A 80 -13.99 -10.82 -30.12
CA GLU A 80 -14.67 -9.51 -30.00
C GLU A 80 -14.34 -8.77 -28.71
N CYS A 81 -13.75 -9.43 -27.73
CA CYS A 81 -13.24 -8.97 -26.44
C CYS A 81 -11.76 -9.38 -26.34
N CYS A 82 -10.94 -8.80 -25.56
CA CYS A 82 -11.02 -7.63 -24.72
C CYS A 82 -9.81 -6.73 -24.99
N VAL A 83 -9.70 -5.62 -24.27
CA VAL A 83 -8.61 -4.63 -24.36
C VAL A 83 -7.98 -4.49 -22.97
N PRO A 84 -6.67 -4.66 -22.78
CA PRO A 84 -6.02 -4.28 -21.53
C PRO A 84 -6.23 -2.78 -21.27
N ALA A 85 -6.69 -2.42 -20.08
CA ALA A 85 -6.83 -1.01 -19.70
C ALA A 85 -5.46 -0.33 -19.60
N PRO A 86 -5.35 1.01 -19.71
CA PRO A 86 -4.16 1.76 -19.31
C PRO A 86 -3.81 1.49 -17.84
N SER A 87 -2.53 1.64 -17.45
CA SER A 87 -2.04 1.22 -16.14
C SER A 87 -2.70 1.92 -14.95
N VAL A 88 -3.01 3.22 -15.07
CA VAL A 88 -3.68 3.99 -14.03
C VAL A 88 -5.15 4.16 -14.38
N ILE A 89 -6.02 3.92 -13.42
CA ILE A 89 -7.48 4.04 -13.58
C ILE A 89 -8.04 4.80 -12.39
N GLU A 90 -8.92 5.75 -12.63
CA GLU A 90 -9.69 6.48 -11.65
C GLU A 90 -11.16 6.07 -11.72
N LEU A 91 -11.73 5.73 -10.57
CA LEU A 91 -13.14 5.41 -10.38
C LEU A 91 -13.72 6.36 -9.33
N ASP A 92 -15.03 6.65 -9.41
CA ASP A 92 -15.72 7.26 -8.27
C ASP A 92 -15.98 6.22 -7.15
N GLN A 93 -16.49 6.68 -6.01
CA GLN A 93 -16.80 5.82 -4.86
C GLN A 93 -17.85 4.74 -5.17
N GLU A 94 -18.76 4.98 -6.13
CA GLU A 94 -19.75 4.02 -6.63
C GLU A 94 -19.17 3.02 -7.64
N GLY A 95 -17.89 3.19 -8.02
CA GLY A 95 -17.17 2.34 -8.97
C GLY A 95 -17.39 2.67 -10.44
N ASN A 96 -17.93 3.85 -10.76
CA ASN A 96 -18.04 4.30 -12.14
C ASN A 96 -16.67 4.74 -12.66
N PHE A 97 -16.37 4.39 -13.90
CA PHE A 97 -15.15 4.80 -14.57
C PHE A 97 -15.12 6.30 -14.85
N LEU A 98 -14.06 6.98 -14.44
CA LEU A 98 -13.82 8.39 -14.69
C LEU A 98 -12.77 8.60 -15.77
N GLN A 99 -11.58 8.04 -15.61
CA GLN A 99 -10.49 8.11 -16.57
C GLN A 99 -9.50 6.95 -16.44
N ALA A 100 -8.67 6.79 -17.47
CA ALA A 100 -7.51 5.90 -17.43
C ALA A 100 -6.40 6.42 -18.35
N TRP A 101 -5.14 6.27 -17.92
CA TRP A 101 -3.98 6.74 -18.65
C TRP A 101 -2.70 5.98 -18.30
N GLY A 102 -1.66 6.20 -19.09
CA GLY A 102 -0.30 5.78 -18.81
C GLY A 102 -0.04 4.29 -18.99
N GLY A 103 1.22 3.93 -18.75
CA GLY A 103 1.70 2.58 -18.87
C GLY A 103 1.99 2.10 -20.30
N PRO A 104 2.40 0.85 -20.42
CA PRO A 104 2.70 0.27 -21.71
C PRO A 104 1.43 0.05 -22.53
N THR A 105 1.53 0.28 -23.85
CA THR A 105 0.46 0.07 -24.81
C THR A 105 0.80 -1.06 -25.78
N TRP A 106 -0.23 -1.81 -26.23
CA TRP A 106 -0.04 -2.84 -27.25
C TRP A 106 -0.04 -2.24 -28.65
N ASN A 107 1.06 -2.44 -29.39
CA ASN A 107 1.12 -2.03 -30.78
C ASN A 107 0.63 -3.17 -31.67
N ARG A 108 -0.48 -2.96 -32.37
CA ARG A 108 -1.13 -3.96 -33.23
C ARG A 108 -0.29 -4.34 -34.44
N GLU A 109 0.48 -3.40 -35.01
CA GLU A 109 1.29 -3.65 -36.21
C GLU A 109 2.50 -4.52 -35.89
N THR A 110 3.18 -4.25 -34.76
CA THR A 110 4.37 -4.99 -34.35
C THR A 110 4.07 -6.19 -33.47
N GLN A 111 2.85 -6.31 -32.94
CA GLN A 111 2.42 -7.33 -31.96
C GLN A 111 3.31 -7.35 -30.72
N HIS A 112 3.70 -6.16 -30.25
CA HIS A 112 4.53 -5.99 -29.04
C HIS A 112 4.05 -4.85 -28.16
N TRP A 113 4.34 -4.98 -26.86
CA TRP A 113 4.15 -3.90 -25.89
C TRP A 113 5.18 -2.79 -26.12
N GLN A 114 4.72 -1.55 -26.18
CA GLN A 114 5.53 -0.34 -26.26
C GLN A 114 5.48 0.40 -24.92
N GLN A 115 6.65 0.82 -24.42
CA GLN A 115 6.72 1.69 -23.25
C GLN A 115 6.38 3.14 -23.66
N PRO A 116 5.87 3.98 -22.75
CA PRO A 116 5.74 5.40 -22.99
C PRO A 116 7.12 6.05 -23.25
N GLU A 117 7.11 7.23 -23.88
CA GLU A 117 8.33 8.00 -24.19
C GLU A 117 8.92 8.71 -22.95
N TYR A 118 8.19 8.74 -21.85
CA TYR A 118 8.61 9.29 -20.55
C TYR A 118 8.91 8.16 -19.57
N ASP A 119 9.57 8.50 -18.46
CA ASP A 119 9.90 7.54 -17.42
C ASP A 119 8.63 6.93 -16.81
N TRP A 120 8.55 5.61 -16.83
CA TRP A 120 7.45 4.84 -16.30
C TRP A 120 7.96 3.70 -15.42
N PRO A 121 7.44 3.51 -14.18
CA PRO A 121 7.88 2.43 -13.32
C PRO A 121 7.61 1.05 -13.95
N LEU A 122 8.65 0.29 -14.21
CA LEU A 122 8.50 -1.07 -14.73
C LEU A 122 7.97 -1.99 -13.63
N ASN A 123 7.03 -2.89 -14.02
CA ASN A 123 6.32 -3.75 -13.09
C ASN A 123 5.67 -2.94 -11.95
N GLU A 124 4.70 -2.14 -12.35
CA GLU A 124 3.94 -1.23 -11.51
C GLU A 124 3.62 -1.87 -10.14
N HIS A 125 3.74 -1.09 -9.03
CA HIS A 125 3.59 -1.66 -7.71
C HIS A 125 2.80 -0.76 -6.74
N GLY A 126 3.38 0.33 -6.24
CA GLY A 126 2.72 1.28 -5.35
C GLY A 126 2.08 2.44 -6.10
N ILE A 127 0.99 2.96 -5.57
CA ILE A 127 0.33 4.20 -6.00
C ILE A 127 -0.05 5.02 -4.78
N PHE A 128 0.16 6.32 -4.83
CA PHE A 128 -0.25 7.28 -3.82
C PHE A 128 -0.79 8.54 -4.50
N ILE A 129 -1.84 9.14 -3.92
CA ILE A 129 -2.40 10.42 -4.37
C ILE A 129 -2.12 11.44 -3.28
N ASP A 130 -1.38 12.50 -3.62
CA ASP A 130 -1.06 13.57 -2.68
C ASP A 130 -2.20 14.59 -2.55
N ASP A 131 -2.09 15.50 -1.57
CA ASP A 131 -3.11 16.52 -1.29
C ASP A 131 -3.28 17.56 -2.42
N GLU A 132 -2.40 17.54 -3.42
CA GLU A 132 -2.49 18.35 -4.65
C GLU A 132 -3.06 17.58 -5.83
N ASP A 133 -3.60 16.38 -5.61
CA ASP A 133 -4.11 15.44 -6.61
C ASP A 133 -3.03 14.92 -7.59
N ASN A 134 -1.74 15.00 -7.24
CA ASN A 134 -0.73 14.34 -8.05
C ASN A 134 -0.70 12.84 -7.77
N VAL A 135 -0.42 12.09 -8.83
CA VAL A 135 -0.34 10.63 -8.79
C VAL A 135 1.13 10.21 -8.72
N TRP A 136 1.50 9.58 -7.63
CA TRP A 136 2.82 9.02 -7.43
C TRP A 136 2.80 7.51 -7.68
N LEU A 137 3.78 7.02 -8.44
CA LEU A 137 3.89 5.61 -8.80
C LEU A 137 5.26 5.06 -8.44
N ALA A 138 5.28 3.87 -7.82
CA ALA A 138 6.48 3.07 -7.62
C ALA A 138 6.40 1.78 -8.45
N GLY A 139 7.55 1.22 -8.80
CA GLY A 139 7.62 -0.06 -9.48
C GLY A 139 8.79 -0.92 -9.03
N ASN A 140 8.53 -2.21 -8.84
CA ASN A 140 9.55 -3.16 -8.42
C ASN A 140 10.28 -3.85 -9.59
N GLY A 141 10.20 -3.26 -10.79
CA GLY A 141 10.97 -3.67 -11.97
C GLY A 141 12.39 -3.12 -12.00
N ASP A 142 13.10 -3.43 -13.09
CA ASP A 142 14.56 -3.14 -13.20
C ASP A 142 14.90 -1.70 -13.58
N ASN A 143 13.94 -0.78 -13.61
CA ASN A 143 14.25 0.64 -13.79
C ASN A 143 14.37 1.44 -12.48
N HIS A 144 14.01 0.84 -11.33
CA HIS A 144 14.33 1.35 -9.99
C HIS A 144 13.95 2.82 -9.73
N ILE A 145 12.77 3.25 -10.16
CA ILE A 145 12.32 4.64 -10.06
C ILE A 145 10.98 4.78 -9.34
N VAL A 146 10.76 5.98 -8.83
CA VAL A 146 9.46 6.53 -8.45
C VAL A 146 9.17 7.71 -9.37
N THR A 147 7.92 7.88 -9.80
CA THR A 147 7.50 8.95 -10.70
C THR A 147 6.29 9.70 -10.16
N ARG A 148 6.22 11.00 -10.43
CA ARG A 148 5.08 11.88 -10.12
C ARG A 148 4.42 12.33 -11.41
N PHE A 149 3.09 12.29 -11.44
CA PHE A 149 2.25 12.74 -12.55
C PHE A 149 1.19 13.71 -12.03
N THR A 150 0.67 14.54 -12.93
CA THR A 150 -0.61 15.23 -12.67
C THR A 150 -1.75 14.21 -12.61
N ARG A 151 -2.91 14.61 -12.10
CA ARG A 151 -4.14 13.80 -12.13
C ARG A 151 -4.48 13.28 -13.53
N ASP A 152 -4.21 14.05 -14.56
CA ASP A 152 -4.49 13.71 -15.96
C ASP A 152 -3.35 12.95 -16.67
N GLY A 153 -2.29 12.59 -15.95
CA GLY A 153 -1.18 11.74 -16.44
C GLY A 153 -0.05 12.51 -17.14
N GLU A 154 0.09 13.82 -16.95
CA GLU A 154 1.30 14.54 -17.38
C GLU A 154 2.46 14.22 -16.43
N HIS A 155 3.59 13.75 -16.97
CA HIS A 155 4.79 13.43 -16.19
C HIS A 155 5.43 14.69 -15.63
N LEU A 156 5.62 14.74 -14.31
CA LEU A 156 6.18 15.88 -13.58
C LEU A 156 7.62 15.64 -13.10
N MET A 157 7.90 14.46 -12.54
CA MET A 157 9.19 14.19 -11.92
C MET A 157 9.52 12.69 -11.90
N THR A 158 10.82 12.39 -11.91
CA THR A 158 11.39 11.07 -11.66
C THR A 158 12.38 11.14 -10.51
N VAL A 159 12.24 10.23 -9.53
CA VAL A 159 13.20 10.02 -8.43
C VAL A 159 13.89 8.68 -8.63
N GLY A 160 15.21 8.66 -8.44
CA GLY A 160 16.07 7.55 -8.84
C GLY A 160 16.70 7.79 -10.22
N ILE A 161 17.52 6.84 -10.67
CA ILE A 161 18.13 6.86 -12.01
C ILE A 161 17.64 5.63 -12.77
N PRO A 162 16.91 5.82 -13.90
CA PRO A 162 16.36 4.69 -14.64
C PRO A 162 17.41 3.64 -15.00
N GLY A 163 17.16 2.39 -14.57
CA GLY A 163 18.04 1.24 -14.85
C GLY A 163 19.29 1.14 -13.98
N GLU A 164 19.47 2.03 -12.97
CA GLU A 164 20.61 2.00 -12.08
C GLU A 164 20.21 1.72 -10.63
N THR A 165 21.00 0.93 -9.92
CA THR A 165 20.90 0.71 -8.47
C THR A 165 22.25 0.80 -7.80
N GLY A 166 22.31 1.21 -6.53
CA GLY A 166 23.56 1.47 -5.80
C GLY A 166 23.64 0.82 -4.41
N GLY A 167 22.63 0.03 -4.04
CA GLY A 167 22.51 -0.57 -2.70
C GLY A 167 21.84 0.35 -1.69
N SER A 168 21.65 -0.16 -0.46
CA SER A 168 20.80 0.46 0.56
C SER A 168 21.35 1.78 1.14
N ASN A 169 22.61 2.12 0.90
CA ASN A 169 23.20 3.37 1.37
C ASN A 169 23.47 4.39 0.23
N ASP A 170 23.06 4.10 -1.01
CA ASP A 170 23.11 5.07 -2.10
C ASP A 170 22.02 6.14 -1.90
N THR A 171 22.37 7.42 -2.02
CA THR A 171 21.47 8.55 -1.75
C THR A 171 20.77 9.10 -2.99
N VAL A 172 21.01 8.49 -4.15
CA VAL A 172 20.46 8.92 -5.45
C VAL A 172 19.68 7.80 -6.12
N ARG A 173 20.20 6.56 -6.07
CA ARG A 173 19.64 5.39 -6.74
C ARG A 173 18.71 4.61 -5.82
N LEU A 174 17.65 4.09 -6.38
CA LEU A 174 16.71 3.20 -5.70
C LEU A 174 17.00 1.72 -6.03
N GLY A 175 16.37 0.79 -5.31
CA GLY A 175 16.53 -0.64 -5.47
C GLY A 175 15.20 -1.37 -5.59
N ARG A 176 14.44 -1.15 -6.66
CA ARG A 176 13.09 -1.69 -6.86
C ARG A 176 12.13 -1.25 -5.73
N PRO A 177 11.78 0.03 -5.69
CA PRO A 177 10.87 0.56 -4.69
C PRO A 177 9.51 -0.14 -4.76
N ALA A 178 8.93 -0.39 -3.59
CA ALA A 178 7.67 -1.09 -3.47
C ALA A 178 6.51 -0.10 -3.30
N ASP A 179 6.65 0.86 -2.40
CA ASP A 179 5.57 1.72 -1.98
C ASP A 179 6.07 3.11 -1.62
N ILE A 180 5.14 4.05 -1.50
CA ILE A 180 5.40 5.47 -1.30
C ILE A 180 4.32 6.11 -0.44
N ALA A 181 4.73 7.10 0.34
CA ALA A 181 3.84 8.02 1.03
C ALA A 181 4.40 9.44 0.92
N VAL A 182 3.53 10.44 0.83
CA VAL A 182 3.92 11.83 0.70
C VAL A 182 3.33 12.66 1.85
N ASP A 183 4.18 13.47 2.49
CA ASP A 183 3.79 14.51 3.41
C ASP A 183 3.94 15.84 2.67
N THR A 184 2.85 16.36 2.15
CA THR A 184 2.81 17.60 1.36
C THR A 184 3.19 18.81 2.20
N ASP A 185 2.79 18.85 3.47
CA ASP A 185 3.10 19.95 4.40
C ASP A 185 4.60 20.04 4.71
N ALA A 186 5.29 18.88 4.79
CA ALA A 186 6.72 18.81 5.05
C ALA A 186 7.58 18.80 3.76
N ASN A 187 6.96 18.72 2.59
CA ASN A 187 7.62 18.44 1.30
C ASN A 187 8.50 17.19 1.39
N GLU A 188 7.91 16.07 1.80
CA GLU A 188 8.63 14.81 1.99
C GLU A 188 7.97 13.64 1.27
N LEU A 189 8.78 12.96 0.45
CA LEU A 189 8.46 11.70 -0.21
C LEU A 189 9.16 10.57 0.53
N TYR A 190 8.42 9.70 1.16
CA TYR A 190 8.90 8.48 1.80
C TYR A 190 8.77 7.32 0.82
N VAL A 191 9.82 6.54 0.66
CA VAL A 191 9.86 5.40 -0.26
C VAL A 191 10.24 4.13 0.51
N ALA A 192 9.38 3.12 0.46
CA ALA A 192 9.70 1.76 0.87
C ALA A 192 10.59 1.12 -0.21
N ASP A 193 11.89 1.33 -0.11
CA ASP A 193 12.87 0.88 -1.11
C ASP A 193 13.41 -0.51 -0.74
N GLY A 194 12.60 -1.55 -1.02
CA GLY A 194 12.71 -2.81 -0.32
C GLY A 194 12.95 -4.08 -1.12
N TYR A 195 12.74 -4.15 -2.44
CA TYR A 195 12.91 -5.41 -3.19
C TYR A 195 14.38 -5.78 -3.47
N LEU A 196 15.26 -4.76 -3.63
CA LEU A 196 16.71 -4.96 -3.68
C LEU A 196 17.42 -4.34 -2.48
N ASN A 197 16.92 -3.18 -2.02
CA ASN A 197 17.42 -2.47 -0.87
C ASN A 197 16.67 -2.87 0.41
N ARG A 198 17.10 -2.35 1.57
CA ARG A 198 16.55 -2.68 2.91
C ARG A 198 16.33 -1.43 3.73
N ARG A 199 15.53 -0.49 3.18
CA ARG A 199 15.41 0.83 3.80
C ARG A 199 14.07 1.49 3.54
N VAL A 200 13.76 2.47 4.37
CA VAL A 200 12.95 3.62 4.01
C VAL A 200 13.92 4.74 3.62
N ILE A 201 13.67 5.42 2.51
CA ILE A 201 14.44 6.58 2.08
C ILE A 201 13.52 7.76 1.83
N VAL A 202 13.94 8.94 2.24
CA VAL A 202 13.15 10.17 2.16
C VAL A 202 13.83 11.16 1.24
N PHE A 203 13.03 11.68 0.31
CA PHE A 203 13.43 12.75 -0.61
C PHE A 203 12.55 13.97 -0.38
N ASP A 204 13.00 15.09 -0.86
CA ASP A 204 12.17 16.27 -1.01
C ASP A 204 11.17 16.05 -2.16
N SER A 205 9.87 16.18 -1.90
CA SER A 205 8.80 15.84 -2.86
C SER A 205 8.73 16.81 -4.03
N GLU A 206 9.30 18.03 -3.90
CA GLU A 206 9.28 19.03 -4.97
C GLU A 206 10.52 18.98 -5.87
N THR A 207 11.67 18.61 -5.30
CA THR A 207 12.94 18.68 -6.02
C THR A 207 13.59 17.31 -6.28
N GLY A 208 13.11 16.24 -5.63
CA GLY A 208 13.73 14.93 -5.65
C GLY A 208 15.09 14.88 -4.89
N ALA A 209 15.42 15.90 -4.11
CA ALA A 209 16.68 15.92 -3.37
C ALA A 209 16.62 14.98 -2.15
N TYR A 210 17.69 14.21 -1.95
CA TYR A 210 17.81 13.32 -0.79
C TYR A 210 17.75 14.09 0.53
N LYS A 211 16.98 13.57 1.50
CA LYS A 211 16.92 14.08 2.88
C LYS A 211 17.57 13.12 3.89
N ARG A 212 17.11 11.89 3.99
CA ARG A 212 17.56 10.86 4.94
C ARG A 212 17.13 9.45 4.53
N HIS A 213 17.68 8.43 5.17
CA HIS A 213 17.22 7.06 5.08
C HIS A 213 17.57 6.26 6.34
N TRP A 214 16.88 5.17 6.56
CA TRP A 214 17.18 4.25 7.67
C TRP A 214 16.76 2.82 7.33
N GLY A 215 17.38 1.87 8.01
CA GLY A 215 17.03 0.45 8.05
C GLY A 215 16.19 0.10 9.27
N ALA A 216 16.04 -1.19 9.55
CA ALA A 216 15.36 -1.66 10.74
C ALA A 216 15.97 -1.06 12.01
N TYR A 217 15.11 -0.72 12.98
CA TYR A 217 15.46 -0.08 14.26
C TYR A 217 16.12 1.31 14.12
N GLY A 218 15.98 1.98 12.97
CA GLY A 218 16.64 3.25 12.70
C GLY A 218 18.15 3.12 12.42
N GLU A 219 18.64 1.91 12.25
CA GLU A 219 20.06 1.65 12.00
C GLU A 219 20.44 1.85 10.53
N VAL A 220 21.73 1.99 10.28
CA VAL A 220 22.25 2.04 8.91
C VAL A 220 22.00 0.69 8.24
N PRO A 221 21.40 0.65 7.04
CA PRO A 221 21.17 -0.58 6.30
C PRO A 221 22.46 -1.35 6.00
N ASP A 222 22.39 -2.68 6.12
CA ASP A 222 23.46 -3.60 5.71
C ASP A 222 22.91 -4.60 4.68
N ASP A 223 23.51 -4.60 3.48
CA ASP A 223 23.13 -5.46 2.36
C ASP A 223 23.75 -6.88 2.44
N GLY A 224 24.47 -7.18 3.52
CA GLY A 224 25.04 -8.51 3.77
C GLY A 224 23.98 -9.62 3.83
N PRO A 225 24.38 -10.89 3.69
CA PRO A 225 23.45 -12.02 3.71
C PRO A 225 22.77 -12.16 5.07
N LEU A 226 21.46 -12.43 5.06
CA LEU A 226 20.68 -12.68 6.26
C LEU A 226 20.29 -14.15 6.38
N PRO A 227 20.18 -14.69 7.60
CA PRO A 227 19.69 -16.04 7.82
C PRO A 227 18.22 -16.15 7.36
N ALA A 228 17.77 -17.36 7.01
CA ALA A 228 16.37 -17.58 6.70
C ALA A 228 15.48 -17.24 7.91
N TYR A 229 14.24 -16.77 7.65
CA TYR A 229 13.26 -16.55 8.72
C TYR A 229 12.78 -17.89 9.27
N THR A 230 12.72 -18.00 10.58
CA THR A 230 11.99 -19.05 11.30
C THR A 230 11.15 -18.42 12.41
N PRO A 231 9.99 -19.02 12.76
CA PRO A 231 9.10 -18.46 13.78
C PRO A 231 9.75 -18.33 15.18
N GLU A 232 10.79 -19.13 15.45
CA GLU A 232 11.51 -19.15 16.71
C GLU A 232 12.74 -18.22 16.72
N SER A 233 13.06 -17.59 15.57
CA SER A 233 14.20 -16.68 15.48
C SER A 233 13.94 -15.40 16.23
N GLU A 234 14.93 -14.91 16.96
CA GLU A 234 14.91 -13.54 17.45
C GLU A 234 14.84 -12.55 16.28
N PRO A 235 14.15 -11.41 16.43
CA PRO A 235 14.10 -10.37 15.43
C PRO A 235 15.51 -9.89 15.04
N ILE A 236 15.80 -9.89 13.74
CA ILE A 236 17.09 -9.39 13.24
C ILE A 236 17.09 -7.86 13.14
N ARG A 237 18.27 -7.26 13.32
CA ARG A 237 18.43 -5.80 13.31
C ARG A 237 18.56 -5.19 11.90
N GLN A 238 18.15 -5.91 10.90
CA GLN A 238 18.04 -5.46 9.51
C GLN A 238 16.65 -5.78 8.97
N PHE A 239 16.15 -5.01 8.03
CA PHE A 239 14.99 -5.44 7.25
C PHE A 239 15.36 -6.67 6.44
N ARG A 240 14.52 -7.68 6.51
CA ARG A 240 14.73 -8.90 5.70
C ARG A 240 14.32 -8.65 4.25
N GLY A 241 13.35 -7.77 4.06
CA GLY A 241 12.82 -7.37 2.77
C GLY A 241 11.77 -8.33 2.18
N PRO A 242 11.00 -7.85 1.23
CA PRO A 242 11.02 -6.43 0.89
C PRO A 242 10.51 -5.58 2.06
N VAL A 243 11.05 -4.36 2.21
CA VAL A 243 10.35 -3.26 2.85
C VAL A 243 9.24 -2.90 1.88
N HIS A 244 8.00 -3.31 2.22
CA HIS A 244 6.97 -3.46 1.20
C HIS A 244 5.93 -2.35 1.21
N SER A 245 5.66 -1.75 2.37
CA SER A 245 4.77 -0.63 2.51
C SER A 245 5.31 0.37 3.51
N VAL A 246 4.98 1.64 3.32
CA VAL A 246 5.24 2.76 4.22
C VAL A 246 3.98 3.60 4.36
N LEU A 247 3.55 3.84 5.61
CA LEU A 247 2.35 4.62 5.93
C LEU A 247 2.72 5.74 6.90
N LEU A 248 2.22 6.94 6.64
CA LEU A 248 2.38 8.11 7.51
C LEU A 248 1.11 8.37 8.30
N THR A 249 1.26 8.60 9.61
CA THR A 249 0.15 9.04 10.43
C THR A 249 0.12 10.56 10.56
N ARG A 250 -1.06 11.10 10.88
CA ARG A 250 -1.21 12.54 11.18
C ARG A 250 -0.36 13.00 12.36
N ASP A 251 -0.10 12.11 13.32
CA ASP A 251 0.71 12.40 14.51
C ASP A 251 2.22 12.31 14.25
N GLY A 252 2.62 11.95 13.03
CA GLY A 252 4.02 11.93 12.60
C GLY A 252 4.74 10.61 12.84
N GLU A 253 4.02 9.52 13.08
CA GLU A 253 4.60 8.17 13.07
C GLU A 253 4.70 7.63 11.64
N VAL A 254 5.74 6.84 11.39
CA VAL A 254 6.01 6.16 10.13
C VAL A 254 5.94 4.66 10.34
N PHE A 255 4.91 4.04 9.81
CA PHE A 255 4.70 2.60 9.85
C PHE A 255 5.39 1.94 8.66
N VAL A 256 6.14 0.87 8.90
CA VAL A 256 6.95 0.21 7.88
C VAL A 256 6.74 -1.30 7.92
N SER A 257 6.35 -1.89 6.80
CA SER A 257 6.20 -3.33 6.68
C SER A 257 7.51 -4.01 6.26
N ASP A 258 8.06 -4.88 7.10
CA ASP A 258 9.12 -5.83 6.77
C ASP A 258 8.48 -7.19 6.48
N ARG A 259 8.01 -7.33 5.23
CA ARG A 259 7.06 -8.35 4.79
C ARG A 259 7.46 -9.78 5.18
N THR A 260 8.67 -10.20 4.83
CA THR A 260 9.09 -11.60 5.07
C THR A 260 9.56 -11.88 6.49
N SER A 261 9.69 -10.85 7.32
CA SER A 261 9.86 -10.99 8.77
C SER A 261 8.52 -11.03 9.52
N ASN A 262 7.38 -10.91 8.82
CA ASN A 262 6.03 -10.76 9.43
C ASN A 262 5.97 -9.57 10.40
N ARG A 263 6.77 -8.54 10.16
CA ARG A 263 7.09 -7.49 11.12
C ARG A 263 6.56 -6.14 10.66
N LEU A 264 5.93 -5.46 11.58
CA LEU A 264 5.60 -4.05 11.52
C LEU A 264 6.57 -3.30 12.42
N GLN A 265 7.28 -2.29 11.92
CA GLN A 265 8.05 -1.36 12.72
C GLN A 265 7.50 0.05 12.60
N ILE A 266 7.54 0.79 13.70
CA ILE A 266 7.06 2.16 13.80
C ILE A 266 8.24 3.06 14.17
N PHE A 267 8.35 4.17 13.46
CA PHE A 267 9.40 5.16 13.62
C PHE A 267 8.77 6.56 13.74
N ASP A 268 9.54 7.52 14.23
CA ASP A 268 9.23 8.92 13.99
C ASP A 268 9.66 9.36 12.57
N ARG A 269 9.33 10.59 12.21
CA ARG A 269 9.67 11.15 10.87
C ARG A 269 11.17 11.21 10.61
N ASP A 270 12.00 11.28 11.64
CA ASP A 270 13.47 11.30 11.52
C ASP A 270 14.08 9.89 11.40
N GLY A 271 13.26 8.84 11.50
CA GLY A 271 13.66 7.44 11.41
C GLY A 271 14.11 6.85 12.74
N ALA A 272 13.86 7.54 13.89
CA ALA A 272 14.13 6.93 15.19
C ALA A 272 13.07 5.88 15.52
N PHE A 273 13.51 4.68 15.87
CA PHE A 273 12.64 3.55 16.19
C PHE A 273 11.82 3.80 17.45
N ILE A 274 10.50 3.52 17.37
CA ILE A 274 9.55 3.66 18.47
C ILE A 274 9.18 2.28 19.03
N ARG A 275 8.57 1.42 18.19
CA ARG A 275 8.06 0.11 18.60
C ARG A 275 7.91 -0.84 17.39
N GLU A 276 7.70 -2.11 17.68
CA GLU A 276 7.43 -3.12 16.65
C GLU A 276 6.42 -4.16 17.13
N GLU A 277 5.84 -4.89 16.15
CA GLU A 277 5.03 -6.08 16.40
C GLU A 277 5.29 -7.12 15.31
N ILE A 278 5.27 -8.40 15.68
CA ILE A 278 5.36 -9.55 14.77
C ILE A 278 3.95 -10.09 14.56
N LEU A 279 3.37 -9.77 13.41
CA LEU A 279 2.02 -10.22 13.06
C LEU A 279 2.07 -11.59 12.37
N SER A 280 1.40 -12.60 12.97
CA SER A 280 1.33 -13.97 12.39
C SER A 280 2.70 -14.64 12.19
N PRO A 281 3.50 -14.82 13.25
CA PRO A 281 4.89 -15.28 13.18
C PRO A 281 5.07 -16.64 12.52
N MET A 282 4.03 -17.49 12.48
CA MET A 282 4.07 -18.80 11.82
C MET A 282 3.98 -18.74 10.30
N THR A 283 3.77 -17.56 9.70
CA THR A 283 3.69 -17.40 8.24
C THR A 283 5.08 -17.43 7.63
N LEU A 284 5.30 -18.37 6.71
CA LEU A 284 6.56 -18.54 5.99
C LEU A 284 6.45 -18.07 4.53
N GLY A 285 7.58 -18.06 3.83
CA GLY A 285 7.67 -17.67 2.42
C GLY A 285 7.54 -16.17 2.24
N ASN A 286 6.42 -15.70 1.65
CA ASN A 286 6.26 -14.29 1.33
C ASN A 286 5.84 -13.42 2.53
N GLY A 287 5.65 -13.99 3.72
CA GLY A 287 5.31 -13.25 4.94
C GLY A 287 3.86 -12.71 4.98
N SER A 288 3.51 -12.06 6.08
CA SER A 288 2.13 -11.69 6.41
C SER A 288 1.83 -10.19 6.41
N VAL A 289 2.84 -9.31 6.45
CA VAL A 289 2.64 -7.85 6.51
C VAL A 289 2.98 -7.27 5.14
N TRP A 290 1.97 -7.19 4.26
CA TRP A 290 2.20 -6.74 2.88
C TRP A 290 1.93 -5.26 2.72
N ASP A 291 0.77 -4.82 3.17
CA ASP A 291 0.34 -3.46 3.10
C ASP A 291 -0.51 -3.09 4.31
N MET A 292 -0.73 -1.81 4.56
CA MET A 292 -1.47 -1.36 5.72
C MET A 292 -2.08 0.01 5.51
N GLU A 293 -3.24 0.23 6.16
CA GLU A 293 -3.93 1.52 6.19
C GLU A 293 -4.64 1.71 7.53
N ILE A 294 -4.72 2.96 7.99
CA ILE A 294 -5.40 3.33 9.22
C ILE A 294 -6.87 3.64 8.92
N SER A 295 -7.76 3.26 9.84
CA SER A 295 -9.17 3.63 9.74
C SER A 295 -9.34 5.16 9.70
N SER A 296 -10.22 5.63 8.81
CA SER A 296 -10.59 7.04 8.69
C SER A 296 -11.61 7.50 9.74
N TYR A 297 -12.04 6.60 10.62
CA TYR A 297 -13.09 6.79 11.62
C TYR A 297 -12.62 6.31 13.01
N ASP A 298 -13.48 6.51 14.05
CA ASP A 298 -13.22 6.09 15.43
C ASP A 298 -11.87 6.59 15.97
N ASP A 299 -11.54 7.85 15.69
CA ASP A 299 -10.28 8.48 16.07
C ASP A 299 -9.03 7.68 15.61
N ALA A 300 -9.14 7.02 14.45
CA ALA A 300 -8.07 6.19 13.85
C ALA A 300 -7.63 5.01 14.76
N GLN A 301 -8.58 4.31 15.35
CA GLN A 301 -8.29 3.23 16.30
C GLN A 301 -7.77 1.94 15.63
N TRP A 302 -8.10 1.71 14.35
CA TRP A 302 -7.83 0.45 13.68
C TRP A 302 -6.74 0.59 12.60
N LEU A 303 -5.85 -0.37 12.58
CA LEU A 303 -4.92 -0.58 11.47
C LEU A 303 -5.39 -1.83 10.70
N PHE A 304 -5.65 -1.66 9.41
CA PHE A 304 -5.92 -2.76 8.50
C PHE A 304 -4.62 -3.21 7.85
N VAL A 305 -4.33 -4.51 7.94
CA VAL A 305 -3.08 -5.07 7.40
C VAL A 305 -3.41 -6.14 6.38
N VAL A 306 -2.87 -6.02 5.19
CA VAL A 306 -2.94 -7.06 4.15
C VAL A 306 -2.04 -8.22 4.54
N ASP A 307 -2.64 -9.37 4.80
CA ASP A 307 -1.92 -10.63 4.96
C ASP A 307 -2.05 -11.44 3.66
N GLY A 308 -1.28 -11.05 2.66
CA GLY A 308 -1.38 -11.59 1.31
C GLY A 308 -1.07 -13.09 1.24
N ARG A 309 -0.19 -13.60 2.07
CA ARG A 309 0.13 -15.03 2.12
C ARG A 309 -1.00 -15.87 2.70
N ASN A 310 -1.70 -15.36 3.72
CA ASN A 310 -2.86 -16.03 4.31
C ASN A 310 -4.19 -15.65 3.61
N MET A 311 -4.14 -14.76 2.60
CA MET A 311 -5.28 -14.35 1.77
C MET A 311 -6.44 -13.79 2.59
N LEU A 312 -6.15 -12.82 3.45
CA LEU A 312 -7.12 -12.11 4.27
C LEU A 312 -6.59 -10.73 4.68
N LEU A 313 -7.44 -9.88 5.22
CA LEU A 313 -7.03 -8.67 5.93
C LEU A 313 -7.08 -8.95 7.44
N ARG A 314 -6.17 -8.34 8.19
CA ARG A 314 -6.19 -8.32 9.65
C ARG A 314 -6.67 -6.97 10.14
N ILE A 315 -7.51 -7.00 11.16
CA ILE A 315 -7.89 -5.82 11.94
C ILE A 315 -7.01 -5.82 13.17
N VAL A 316 -6.22 -4.78 13.33
CA VAL A 316 -5.23 -4.61 14.39
C VAL A 316 -5.64 -3.39 15.21
N ASP A 317 -5.69 -3.52 16.51
CA ASP A 317 -5.84 -2.39 17.42
C ASP A 317 -4.55 -1.54 17.39
N LEU A 318 -4.69 -0.26 17.06
CA LEU A 318 -3.55 0.61 16.74
C LEU A 318 -2.67 0.91 17.97
N GLU A 319 -3.27 0.96 19.17
CA GLU A 319 -2.52 1.25 20.41
C GLU A 319 -1.70 0.03 20.85
N SER A 320 -2.33 -1.14 20.92
CA SER A 320 -1.70 -2.37 21.41
C SER A 320 -1.00 -3.20 20.33
N LEU A 321 -1.23 -2.89 19.04
CA LEU A 321 -0.82 -3.66 17.86
C LEU A 321 -1.31 -5.12 17.87
N SER A 322 -2.35 -5.42 18.65
CA SER A 322 -2.92 -6.76 18.74
C SER A 322 -3.91 -7.03 17.61
N ILE A 323 -3.86 -8.21 17.01
CA ILE A 323 -4.87 -8.65 16.04
C ILE A 323 -6.19 -8.90 16.77
N VAL A 324 -7.24 -8.17 16.41
CA VAL A 324 -8.58 -8.25 17.03
C VAL A 324 -9.63 -8.84 16.10
N GLY A 325 -9.33 -8.94 14.79
CA GLY A 325 -10.27 -9.49 13.82
C GLY A 325 -9.64 -9.78 12.47
N THR A 326 -10.44 -10.30 11.55
CA THR A 326 -10.05 -10.55 10.16
C THR A 326 -11.20 -10.27 9.21
N ILE A 327 -10.90 -9.89 7.96
CA ILE A 327 -11.85 -9.72 6.88
C ILE A 327 -11.46 -10.66 5.74
N GLY A 328 -12.44 -11.38 5.20
CA GLY A 328 -12.25 -12.29 4.08
C GLY A 328 -11.51 -13.58 4.42
N ARG A 329 -11.13 -14.33 3.41
CA ARG A 329 -10.38 -15.60 3.46
C ARG A 329 -9.94 -15.98 2.06
N GLY A 330 -9.04 -16.96 1.92
CA GLY A 330 -8.65 -17.51 0.62
C GLY A 330 -9.83 -18.05 -0.21
N GLY A 331 -9.85 -17.71 -1.51
CA GLY A 331 -10.85 -18.13 -2.48
C GLY A 331 -11.06 -17.12 -3.61
N ARG A 332 -12.03 -17.38 -4.50
CA ARG A 332 -12.25 -16.58 -5.72
C ARG A 332 -13.64 -15.95 -5.82
N GLN A 333 -14.50 -16.16 -4.83
CA GLN A 333 -15.82 -15.51 -4.77
C GLN A 333 -15.69 -14.09 -4.19
N ALA A 334 -16.73 -13.27 -4.33
CA ALA A 334 -16.80 -11.98 -3.68
C ALA A 334 -16.63 -12.14 -2.15
N GLY A 335 -15.81 -11.28 -1.55
CA GLY A 335 -15.41 -11.36 -0.14
C GLY A 335 -14.36 -12.42 0.19
N GLN A 336 -13.83 -13.12 -0.82
CA GLN A 336 -12.68 -14.00 -0.69
C GLN A 336 -11.50 -13.41 -1.46
N PHE A 337 -10.27 -13.82 -1.15
CA PHE A 337 -9.06 -13.27 -1.75
C PHE A 337 -8.22 -14.33 -2.46
N ASP A 338 -7.62 -13.93 -3.57
CA ASP A 338 -6.58 -14.67 -4.27
C ASP A 338 -5.37 -13.73 -4.49
N TRP A 339 -4.43 -13.76 -3.56
CA TRP A 339 -3.27 -12.85 -3.51
C TRP A 339 -3.64 -11.37 -3.34
N VAL A 340 -4.45 -11.05 -2.31
CA VAL A 340 -4.65 -9.67 -1.89
C VAL A 340 -3.29 -9.02 -1.61
N HIS A 341 -3.07 -7.82 -2.17
CA HIS A 341 -1.74 -7.22 -2.24
C HIS A 341 -1.68 -5.84 -1.59
N ASN A 342 -2.70 -5.03 -1.81
CA ASN A 342 -2.75 -3.64 -1.37
C ASN A 342 -4.17 -3.31 -0.92
N LEU A 343 -4.33 -2.28 -0.09
CA LEU A 343 -5.62 -1.79 0.38
C LEU A 343 -5.63 -0.26 0.53
N ALA A 344 -6.82 0.32 0.51
CA ALA A 344 -7.06 1.73 0.83
C ALA A 344 -8.40 1.89 1.58
N VAL A 345 -8.57 2.99 2.29
CA VAL A 345 -9.78 3.28 3.08
C VAL A 345 -10.32 4.66 2.71
N ASP A 346 -11.64 4.75 2.42
CA ASP A 346 -12.29 6.04 2.15
C ASP A 346 -12.74 6.76 3.44
N THR A 347 -13.29 7.97 3.31
CA THR A 347 -13.74 8.76 4.47
C THR A 347 -14.95 8.18 5.17
N ASP A 348 -15.76 7.33 4.50
CA ASP A 348 -16.87 6.58 5.08
C ASP A 348 -16.41 5.32 5.84
N GLY A 349 -15.11 4.99 5.76
CA GLY A 349 -14.51 3.82 6.38
C GLY A 349 -14.70 2.53 5.56
N ASN A 350 -15.07 2.61 4.29
CA ASN A 350 -15.07 1.45 3.42
C ASN A 350 -13.64 1.07 3.03
N ILE A 351 -13.39 -0.23 2.86
CA ILE A 351 -12.08 -0.76 2.48
C ILE A 351 -12.12 -1.19 1.01
N TYR A 352 -11.12 -0.77 0.27
CA TYR A 352 -10.88 -1.18 -1.11
C TYR A 352 -9.63 -2.06 -1.17
N THR A 353 -9.67 -3.14 -1.96
CA THR A 353 -8.55 -4.07 -2.04
C THR A 353 -8.16 -4.35 -3.48
N ALA A 354 -6.87 -4.56 -3.70
CA ALA A 354 -6.26 -4.92 -4.97
C ALA A 354 -5.63 -6.31 -4.90
N GLU A 355 -5.78 -7.12 -5.96
CA GLU A 355 -5.27 -8.48 -6.04
C GLU A 355 -4.32 -8.65 -7.22
N VAL A 356 -3.17 -9.27 -6.97
CA VAL A 356 -2.15 -9.63 -7.98
C VAL A 356 -2.23 -11.11 -8.37
N ASN A 357 -1.26 -11.59 -9.14
CA ASN A 357 -1.16 -12.95 -9.64
C ASN A 357 -2.46 -13.39 -10.36
N ASP A 358 -3.14 -14.42 -9.87
CA ASP A 358 -4.37 -14.93 -10.48
C ASP A 358 -5.64 -14.20 -10.02
N GLY A 359 -5.56 -13.39 -8.97
CA GLY A 359 -6.67 -12.59 -8.45
C GLY A 359 -7.16 -11.54 -9.44
N ARG A 360 -6.27 -10.68 -9.92
CA ARG A 360 -6.49 -9.68 -10.99
C ARG A 360 -7.79 -8.91 -10.87
N ARG A 361 -8.14 -8.48 -9.68
CA ARG A 361 -9.37 -7.76 -9.41
C ARG A 361 -9.22 -6.77 -8.27
N VAL A 362 -10.25 -5.98 -8.09
CA VAL A 362 -10.47 -5.09 -6.96
C VAL A 362 -11.80 -5.42 -6.29
N GLN A 363 -11.90 -5.17 -4.99
CA GLN A 363 -13.15 -5.37 -4.25
C GLN A 363 -13.38 -4.21 -3.28
N LYS A 364 -14.66 -3.86 -3.04
CA LYS A 364 -15.09 -2.92 -2.00
C LYS A 364 -15.73 -3.69 -0.86
N PHE A 365 -15.31 -3.38 0.35
CA PHE A 365 -15.92 -3.87 1.59
C PHE A 365 -16.55 -2.69 2.31
N VAL A 366 -17.87 -2.72 2.41
CA VAL A 366 -18.66 -1.66 3.05
C VAL A 366 -18.70 -1.90 4.54
N ARG A 367 -18.43 -0.87 5.32
CA ARG A 367 -18.62 -0.89 6.77
C ARG A 367 -20.10 -1.01 7.13
N VAL A 368 -20.46 -1.88 8.09
CA VAL A 368 -21.87 -2.20 8.43
C VAL A 368 -22.22 -1.97 9.91
N ASP A 369 -21.41 -1.20 10.64
CA ASP A 369 -21.65 -0.85 12.06
C ASP A 369 -21.48 0.64 12.37
#